data_0e52020f181d25ba10cf2ec5cf6724be
#
_entry.id   0e52020f181d25ba10cf2ec5cf6724be
#
_cell.length_a   1.000
_cell.length_b   1.000
_cell.length_c   1.000
_cell.angle_alpha   90.00
_cell.angle_beta   90.00
_cell.angle_gamma   90.00
#
_symmetry.space_group_name_H-M   'P 1'
#
loop_
_entity.id
_entity.type
_entity.pdbx_description
1 polymer ?
#
loop_
_entity_poly.entity_id
_entity_poly.type
_entity_poly.pdbx_seq_one_letter_code
_entity_poly.pdbx_strand_id
1 'polypeptide(L)'
;HLAETEDENACCIERYGERPLDYIERLGWLSAPGWLAHGIHFSLDEIKRLGEANVGVSHCPSSNMILGSGICPVMDLETARVPVGLGVDGSASADSSNLMQEVRQALLIQRLTSPPETVTPERALTWGTVGGAKLIQRDDIGQIAPGYEADLAFFSLDELRFSGAEDPLSALVLSGAHRAKHVMVGGNWVVSDYHLNTIDIDRLAFDHSSAASALLERSQV
;
A
#
# COMPACT_ATOMS: atom_id res chain seq x y z
N HIS A 1 7.96 -7.50 6.85
CA HIS A 1 8.58 -7.45 5.51
C HIS A 1 9.08 -8.84 5.15
N LEU A 2 8.87 -9.31 3.92
CA LEU A 2 9.37 -10.60 3.45
C LEU A 2 9.50 -10.60 1.92
N ALA A 3 10.57 -11.26 1.44
CA ALA A 3 10.90 -11.38 0.01
C ALA A 3 10.95 -10.02 -0.70
N GLU A 4 11.52 -9.01 -0.04
CA GLU A 4 11.66 -7.66 -0.56
C GLU A 4 12.86 -7.56 -1.51
N THR A 5 13.99 -8.20 -1.18
CA THR A 5 15.23 -8.09 -1.95
C THR A 5 15.85 -9.47 -2.23
N GLU A 6 16.68 -9.56 -3.28
CA GLU A 6 17.45 -10.76 -3.55
C GLU A 6 18.50 -11.06 -2.46
N ASP A 7 19.02 -10.02 -1.83
CA ASP A 7 19.97 -10.16 -0.71
C ASP A 7 19.33 -10.84 0.50
N GLU A 8 18.03 -10.60 0.74
CA GLU A 8 17.28 -11.30 1.79
C GLU A 8 17.23 -12.80 1.51
N ASN A 9 16.93 -13.19 0.27
CA ASN A 9 16.94 -14.60 -0.14
C ASN A 9 18.31 -15.23 0.08
N ALA A 10 19.37 -14.58 -0.40
CA ALA A 10 20.74 -15.06 -0.26
C ALA A 10 21.16 -15.21 1.22
N CYS A 11 20.89 -14.20 2.03
CA CYS A 11 21.19 -14.20 3.45
C CYS A 11 20.44 -15.30 4.22
N CYS A 12 19.15 -15.50 3.90
CA CYS A 12 18.34 -16.53 4.54
C CYS A 12 18.84 -17.94 4.19
N ILE A 13 19.14 -18.18 2.92
CA ILE A 13 19.71 -19.46 2.45
C ILE A 13 21.08 -19.72 3.10
N GLU A 14 21.95 -18.71 3.15
CA GLU A 14 23.28 -18.84 3.78
C GLU A 14 23.19 -19.18 5.27
N ARG A 15 22.28 -18.52 6.01
CA ARG A 15 22.18 -18.68 7.47
C ARG A 15 21.37 -19.87 7.91
N TYR A 16 20.29 -20.20 7.19
CA TYR A 16 19.29 -21.17 7.62
C TYR A 16 19.13 -22.35 6.65
N GLY A 17 19.72 -22.29 5.46
CA GLY A 17 19.63 -23.33 4.43
C GLY A 17 18.30 -23.36 3.70
N GLU A 18 17.47 -22.34 3.86
CA GLU A 18 16.10 -22.28 3.32
C GLU A 18 15.74 -20.86 2.88
N ARG A 19 14.71 -20.73 2.02
CA ARG A 19 14.21 -19.43 1.57
C ARG A 19 13.41 -18.72 2.68
N PRO A 20 13.21 -17.39 2.59
CA PRO A 20 12.49 -16.63 3.61
C PRO A 20 11.10 -17.17 3.94
N LEU A 21 10.30 -17.58 2.94
CA LEU A 21 8.98 -18.14 3.20
C LEU A 21 9.06 -19.48 3.91
N ASP A 22 9.96 -20.38 3.49
CA ASP A 22 10.15 -21.69 4.14
C ASP A 22 10.53 -21.53 5.61
N TYR A 23 11.40 -20.56 5.89
CA TYR A 23 11.83 -20.22 7.25
C TYR A 23 10.66 -19.81 8.15
N ILE A 24 9.82 -18.85 7.71
CA ILE A 24 8.70 -18.40 8.53
C ILE A 24 7.57 -19.45 8.60
N GLU A 25 7.37 -20.25 7.55
CA GLU A 25 6.42 -21.37 7.56
C GLU A 25 6.81 -22.42 8.60
N ARG A 26 8.08 -22.83 8.64
CA ARG A 26 8.62 -23.73 9.68
C ARG A 26 8.44 -23.19 11.10
N LEU A 27 8.46 -21.86 11.27
CA LEU A 27 8.17 -21.21 12.55
C LEU A 27 6.67 -21.09 12.85
N GLY A 28 5.80 -21.56 11.96
CA GLY A 28 4.35 -21.58 12.14
C GLY A 28 3.61 -20.30 11.74
N TRP A 29 4.28 -19.34 11.10
CA TRP A 29 3.65 -18.07 10.72
C TRP A 29 2.51 -18.21 9.70
N LEU A 30 2.54 -19.24 8.85
CA LEU A 30 1.45 -19.50 7.90
C LEU A 30 0.26 -20.25 8.52
N SER A 31 0.34 -20.63 9.80
CA SER A 31 -0.75 -21.33 10.51
C SER A 31 -1.82 -20.38 11.06
N ALA A 32 -1.59 -19.08 11.00
CA ALA A 32 -2.51 -18.03 11.44
C ALA A 32 -2.74 -17.01 10.33
N PRO A 33 -3.93 -16.43 10.24
CA PRO A 33 -4.20 -15.35 9.30
C PRO A 33 -3.26 -14.17 9.55
N GLY A 34 -2.73 -13.60 8.46
CA GLY A 34 -1.79 -12.50 8.53
C GLY A 34 -1.49 -11.92 7.14
N TRP A 35 -0.51 -11.04 7.07
CA TRP A 35 -0.05 -10.48 5.82
C TRP A 35 1.44 -10.14 5.89
N LEU A 36 2.07 -10.09 4.71
CA LEU A 36 3.49 -9.81 4.51
C LEU A 36 3.62 -8.55 3.65
N ALA A 37 4.58 -7.68 3.94
CA ALA A 37 4.86 -6.54 3.10
C ALA A 37 5.84 -6.91 1.97
N HIS A 38 5.74 -6.21 0.84
CA HIS A 38 6.52 -6.29 -0.39
C HIS A 38 6.25 -7.53 -1.24
N GLY A 39 6.71 -8.73 -0.86
CA GLY A 39 6.43 -9.99 -1.57
C GLY A 39 6.92 -10.04 -3.00
N ILE A 40 8.07 -9.38 -3.30
CA ILE A 40 8.58 -9.19 -4.67
C ILE A 40 9.18 -10.49 -5.21
N HIS A 41 10.00 -11.15 -4.40
CA HIS A 41 10.84 -12.27 -4.82
C HIS A 41 10.28 -13.64 -4.43
N PHE A 42 8.96 -13.77 -4.32
CA PHE A 42 8.32 -15.09 -4.15
C PHE A 42 8.35 -15.89 -5.45
N SER A 43 8.62 -17.19 -5.34
CA SER A 43 8.39 -18.14 -6.42
C SER A 43 6.91 -18.44 -6.59
N LEU A 44 6.52 -19.01 -7.74
CA LEU A 44 5.12 -19.40 -7.98
C LEU A 44 4.63 -20.45 -6.97
N ASP A 45 5.50 -21.32 -6.48
CA ASP A 45 5.17 -22.29 -5.43
C ASP A 45 4.91 -21.60 -4.09
N GLU A 46 5.76 -20.63 -3.72
CA GLU A 46 5.56 -19.82 -2.51
C GLU A 46 4.25 -19.02 -2.58
N ILE A 47 3.95 -18.41 -3.73
CA ILE A 47 2.69 -17.71 -3.97
C ILE A 47 1.48 -18.64 -3.77
N LYS A 48 1.55 -19.87 -4.30
CA LYS A 48 0.48 -20.86 -4.13
C LYS A 48 0.28 -21.20 -2.65
N ARG A 49 1.35 -21.44 -1.90
CA ARG A 49 1.29 -21.74 -0.45
C ARG A 49 0.68 -20.57 0.34
N LEU A 50 1.02 -19.33 0.00
CA LEU A 50 0.38 -18.15 0.62
C LEU A 50 -1.12 -18.13 0.37
N GLY A 51 -1.57 -18.44 -0.85
CA GLY A 51 -3.00 -18.55 -1.17
C GLY A 51 -3.71 -19.65 -0.40
N GLU A 52 -3.10 -20.83 -0.27
CA GLU A 52 -3.62 -21.97 0.51
C GLU A 52 -3.70 -21.63 2.01
N ALA A 53 -2.73 -20.87 2.53
CA ALA A 53 -2.69 -20.42 3.92
C ALA A 53 -3.56 -19.18 4.21
N ASN A 54 -4.13 -18.54 3.17
CA ASN A 54 -4.85 -17.27 3.27
C ASN A 54 -4.01 -16.16 3.96
N VAL A 55 -2.71 -16.14 3.69
CA VAL A 55 -1.79 -15.08 4.13
C VAL A 55 -1.65 -14.06 3.01
N GLY A 56 -1.97 -12.80 3.28
CA GLY A 56 -2.00 -11.75 2.29
C GLY A 56 -0.66 -11.08 2.02
N VAL A 57 -0.63 -10.24 0.98
CA VAL A 57 0.54 -9.42 0.63
C VAL A 57 0.13 -7.95 0.52
N SER A 58 0.86 -7.08 1.22
CA SER A 58 0.79 -5.63 1.10
C SER A 58 1.83 -5.16 0.09
N HIS A 59 1.38 -4.78 -1.11
CA HIS A 59 2.24 -4.22 -2.15
C HIS A 59 2.58 -2.76 -1.81
N CYS A 60 3.87 -2.41 -1.82
CA CYS A 60 4.41 -1.09 -1.48
C CYS A 60 5.12 -0.48 -2.70
N PRO A 61 4.41 -0.06 -3.76
CA PRO A 61 5.03 0.27 -5.04
C PRO A 61 6.03 1.42 -4.98
N SER A 62 5.76 2.49 -4.23
CA SER A 62 6.70 3.61 -4.11
C SER A 62 8.01 3.18 -3.45
N SER A 63 7.94 2.48 -2.33
CA SER A 63 9.12 1.98 -1.63
C SER A 63 9.93 1.03 -2.52
N ASN A 64 9.26 0.07 -3.17
CA ASN A 64 9.91 -0.88 -4.07
C ASN A 64 10.66 -0.19 -5.23
N MET A 65 10.09 0.90 -5.77
CA MET A 65 10.73 1.68 -6.84
C MET A 65 11.88 2.54 -6.34
N ILE A 66 11.73 3.18 -5.19
CA ILE A 66 12.77 4.04 -4.59
C ILE A 66 14.00 3.20 -4.23
N LEU A 67 13.80 2.01 -3.67
CA LEU A 67 14.87 1.10 -3.28
C LEU A 67 15.40 0.24 -4.44
N GLY A 68 14.69 0.22 -5.58
CA GLY A 68 15.05 -0.63 -6.72
C GLY A 68 14.84 -2.11 -6.43
N SER A 69 13.96 -2.47 -5.50
CA SER A 69 13.76 -3.85 -5.04
C SER A 69 13.12 -4.75 -6.11
N GLY A 70 12.29 -4.19 -7.00
CA GLY A 70 11.62 -4.92 -8.09
C GLY A 70 10.12 -4.71 -8.15
N ILE A 71 9.43 -5.56 -8.91
CA ILE A 71 7.98 -5.49 -9.13
C ILE A 71 7.32 -6.66 -8.40
N CYS A 72 6.46 -6.38 -7.42
CA CYS A 72 5.63 -7.39 -6.77
C CYS A 72 4.71 -8.07 -7.80
N PRO A 73 4.63 -9.40 -7.86
CA PRO A 73 3.84 -10.15 -8.84
C PRO A 73 2.35 -10.18 -8.47
N VAL A 74 1.71 -9.00 -8.40
CA VAL A 74 0.33 -8.84 -7.90
C VAL A 74 -0.67 -9.71 -8.65
N MET A 75 -0.52 -9.84 -9.97
CA MET A 75 -1.46 -10.64 -10.78
C MET A 75 -1.33 -12.14 -10.53
N ASP A 76 -0.12 -12.63 -10.24
CA ASP A 76 0.10 -14.03 -9.86
C ASP A 76 -0.44 -14.30 -8.45
N LEU A 77 -0.24 -13.36 -7.52
CA LEU A 77 -0.82 -13.42 -6.17
C LEU A 77 -2.34 -13.53 -6.23
N GLU A 78 -3.02 -12.67 -6.99
CA GLU A 78 -4.48 -12.73 -7.14
C GLU A 78 -4.95 -14.04 -7.82
N THR A 79 -4.20 -14.52 -8.83
CA THR A 79 -4.50 -15.81 -9.49
C THR A 79 -4.45 -16.97 -8.49
N ALA A 80 -3.52 -16.94 -7.56
CA ALA A 80 -3.40 -17.90 -6.47
C ALA A 80 -4.34 -17.60 -5.29
N ARG A 81 -5.22 -16.59 -5.39
CA ARG A 81 -6.16 -16.15 -4.36
C ARG A 81 -5.50 -15.60 -3.08
N VAL A 82 -4.27 -15.14 -3.18
CA VAL A 82 -3.64 -14.40 -2.09
C VAL A 82 -4.35 -13.06 -1.94
N PRO A 83 -4.80 -12.68 -0.75
CA PRO A 83 -5.32 -11.33 -0.52
C PRO A 83 -4.24 -10.28 -0.79
N VAL A 84 -4.53 -9.31 -1.65
CA VAL A 84 -3.61 -8.22 -1.97
C VAL A 84 -4.18 -6.89 -1.51
N GLY A 85 -3.37 -6.12 -0.80
CA GLY A 85 -3.63 -4.73 -0.46
C GLY A 85 -2.43 -3.85 -0.78
N LEU A 86 -2.54 -2.55 -0.46
CA LEU A 86 -1.45 -1.58 -0.63
C LEU A 86 -0.93 -1.10 0.72
N GLY A 87 0.35 -0.79 0.76
CA GLY A 87 1.02 -0.16 1.89
C GLY A 87 1.88 1.02 1.43
N VAL A 88 1.99 2.03 2.27
CA VAL A 88 2.86 3.20 2.01
C VAL A 88 4.30 2.96 2.46
N ASP A 89 4.52 1.95 3.32
CA ASP A 89 5.80 1.66 3.96
C ASP A 89 6.32 2.81 4.85
N GLY A 90 7.57 2.72 5.29
CA GLY A 90 8.22 3.76 6.10
C GLY A 90 8.60 5.01 5.30
N SER A 91 8.61 6.16 5.97
CA SER A 91 8.90 7.45 5.32
C SER A 91 10.33 7.57 4.76
N ALA A 92 11.25 6.67 5.14
CA ALA A 92 12.60 6.63 4.58
C ALA A 92 12.65 6.10 3.13
N SER A 93 11.65 5.33 2.71
CA SER A 93 11.53 4.76 1.37
C SER A 93 10.23 5.14 0.66
N ALA A 94 9.34 5.89 1.33
CA ALA A 94 8.09 6.38 0.76
C ALA A 94 7.72 7.74 1.36
N ASP A 95 8.47 8.78 0.98
CA ASP A 95 8.40 10.13 1.54
C ASP A 95 7.01 10.77 1.52
N SER A 96 6.16 10.39 0.55
CA SER A 96 4.84 10.99 0.38
C SER A 96 3.82 10.50 1.40
N SER A 97 3.98 9.31 1.95
CA SER A 97 3.02 8.62 2.85
C SER A 97 1.56 8.75 2.37
N ASN A 98 1.32 8.62 1.06
CA ASN A 98 0.04 8.90 0.42
C ASN A 98 -0.51 7.66 -0.28
N LEU A 99 -1.53 7.02 0.32
CA LEU A 99 -2.11 5.79 -0.22
C LEU A 99 -2.76 5.97 -1.60
N MET A 100 -3.31 7.15 -1.92
CA MET A 100 -3.84 7.42 -3.27
C MET A 100 -2.72 7.46 -4.32
N GLN A 101 -1.52 7.90 -3.94
CA GLN A 101 -0.34 7.80 -4.78
C GLN A 101 0.06 6.33 -4.99
N GLU A 102 0.03 5.51 -3.95
CA GLU A 102 0.30 4.07 -4.06
C GLU A 102 -0.70 3.38 -5.00
N VAL A 103 -1.98 3.74 -4.97
CA VAL A 103 -2.99 3.24 -5.92
C VAL A 103 -2.56 3.53 -7.37
N ARG A 104 -2.15 4.77 -7.65
CA ARG A 104 -1.68 5.16 -8.99
C ARG A 104 -0.39 4.44 -9.38
N GLN A 105 0.58 4.36 -8.47
CA GLN A 105 1.86 3.67 -8.70
C GLN A 105 1.65 2.18 -8.96
N ALA A 106 0.80 1.52 -8.16
CA ALA A 106 0.45 0.12 -8.35
C ALA A 106 -0.17 -0.11 -9.75
N LEU A 107 -1.13 0.73 -10.16
CA LEU A 107 -1.69 0.68 -11.51
C LEU A 107 -0.62 0.74 -12.60
N LEU A 108 0.27 1.73 -12.51
CA LEU A 108 1.25 1.98 -13.56
C LEU A 108 2.33 0.90 -13.63
N ILE A 109 2.85 0.47 -12.48
CA ILE A 109 3.93 -0.51 -12.45
C ILE A 109 3.44 -1.92 -12.85
N GLN A 110 2.23 -2.32 -12.46
CA GLN A 110 1.67 -3.60 -12.85
C GLN A 110 1.38 -3.69 -14.36
N ARG A 111 1.13 -2.57 -15.04
CA ARG A 111 0.99 -2.50 -16.50
C ARG A 111 2.28 -2.72 -17.28
N LEU A 112 3.43 -2.74 -16.60
CA LEU A 112 4.71 -3.13 -17.22
C LEU A 112 4.84 -4.65 -17.39
N THR A 113 4.13 -5.42 -16.58
CA THR A 113 4.21 -6.90 -16.55
C THR A 113 2.89 -7.58 -16.94
N SER A 114 1.82 -6.81 -17.10
CA SER A 114 0.48 -7.35 -17.38
C SER A 114 -0.26 -6.47 -18.39
N PRO A 115 -1.19 -7.05 -19.18
CA PRO A 115 -1.97 -6.30 -20.16
C PRO A 115 -2.75 -5.15 -19.49
N PRO A 116 -2.71 -3.92 -20.05
CA PRO A 116 -3.38 -2.75 -19.46
C PRO A 116 -4.87 -2.93 -19.21
N GLU A 117 -5.55 -3.73 -20.03
CA GLU A 117 -6.97 -4.04 -19.87
C GLU A 117 -7.28 -4.91 -18.66
N THR A 118 -6.31 -5.63 -18.12
CA THR A 118 -6.47 -6.44 -16.91
C THR A 118 -6.17 -5.63 -15.64
N VAL A 119 -5.37 -4.56 -15.76
CA VAL A 119 -4.99 -3.69 -14.65
C VAL A 119 -5.70 -2.34 -14.81
N THR A 120 -6.95 -2.28 -14.35
CA THR A 120 -7.81 -1.11 -14.46
C THR A 120 -7.66 -0.17 -13.25
N PRO A 121 -8.03 1.13 -13.37
CA PRO A 121 -8.06 2.05 -12.24
C PRO A 121 -8.93 1.55 -11.08
N GLU A 122 -10.07 0.92 -11.37
CA GLU A 122 -10.96 0.32 -10.39
C GLU A 122 -10.27 -0.81 -9.62
N ARG A 123 -9.55 -1.70 -10.33
CA ARG A 123 -8.79 -2.79 -9.69
C ARG A 123 -7.72 -2.24 -8.75
N ALA A 124 -6.96 -1.24 -9.18
CA ALA A 124 -5.95 -0.62 -8.34
C ALA A 124 -6.56 0.07 -7.10
N LEU A 125 -7.71 0.72 -7.25
CA LEU A 125 -8.44 1.29 -6.11
C LEU A 125 -8.94 0.19 -5.16
N THR A 126 -9.37 -0.96 -5.69
CA THR A 126 -9.78 -2.10 -4.87
C THR A 126 -8.63 -2.62 -4.00
N TRP A 127 -7.39 -2.65 -4.49
CA TRP A 127 -6.24 -2.99 -3.65
C TRP A 127 -6.05 -2.01 -2.49
N GLY A 128 -6.27 -0.70 -2.72
CA GLY A 128 -6.17 0.34 -1.68
C GLY A 128 -7.36 0.44 -0.73
N THR A 129 -8.43 -0.32 -0.94
CA THR A 129 -9.67 -0.28 -0.15
C THR A 129 -10.03 -1.66 0.39
N VAL A 130 -10.85 -2.41 -0.33
CA VAL A 130 -11.26 -3.78 0.06
C VAL A 130 -10.07 -4.71 0.25
N GLY A 131 -9.01 -4.57 -0.56
CA GLY A 131 -7.78 -5.33 -0.41
C GLY A 131 -7.13 -5.08 0.94
N GLY A 132 -6.93 -3.82 1.31
CA GLY A 132 -6.40 -3.43 2.63
C GLY A 132 -7.25 -3.96 3.78
N ALA A 133 -8.59 -3.85 3.68
CA ALA A 133 -9.52 -4.40 4.67
C ALA A 133 -9.32 -5.91 4.88
N LYS A 134 -9.17 -6.66 3.80
CA LYS A 134 -8.91 -8.12 3.85
C LYS A 134 -7.58 -8.44 4.54
N LEU A 135 -6.52 -7.66 4.29
CA LEU A 135 -5.23 -7.87 4.95
C LEU A 135 -5.32 -7.78 6.46
N ILE A 136 -6.06 -6.80 6.97
CA ILE A 136 -6.26 -6.60 8.41
C ILE A 136 -7.46 -7.37 8.98
N GLN A 137 -8.06 -8.25 8.15
CA GLN A 137 -9.17 -9.15 8.52
C GLN A 137 -10.41 -8.40 9.03
N ARG A 138 -10.72 -7.26 8.41
CA ARG A 138 -11.93 -6.47 8.64
C ARG A 138 -12.89 -6.66 7.47
N ASP A 139 -14.13 -7.01 7.78
CA ASP A 139 -15.22 -7.22 6.81
C ASP A 139 -16.28 -6.09 6.87
N ASP A 140 -16.05 -5.11 7.73
CA ASP A 140 -16.92 -3.97 7.99
C ASP A 140 -16.35 -2.63 7.51
N ILE A 141 -15.23 -2.64 6.76
CA ILE A 141 -14.57 -1.48 6.14
C ILE A 141 -14.18 -1.75 4.69
N GLY A 142 -13.64 -0.75 4.00
CA GLY A 142 -13.09 -0.88 2.64
C GLY A 142 -14.12 -0.67 1.52
N GLN A 143 -15.41 -0.54 1.83
CA GLN A 143 -16.47 -0.22 0.86
C GLN A 143 -17.59 0.57 1.53
N ILE A 144 -18.39 1.26 0.70
CA ILE A 144 -19.57 1.99 1.16
C ILE A 144 -20.78 1.06 1.08
N ALA A 145 -21.23 0.54 2.24
CA ALA A 145 -22.37 -0.35 2.31
C ALA A 145 -23.11 -0.19 3.66
N PRO A 146 -24.43 -0.47 3.73
CA PRO A 146 -25.15 -0.49 5.00
C PRO A 146 -24.51 -1.47 6.00
N GLY A 147 -24.27 -1.01 7.22
CA GLY A 147 -23.66 -1.80 8.30
C GLY A 147 -22.12 -1.72 8.35
N TYR A 148 -21.49 -1.04 7.38
CA TYR A 148 -20.07 -0.77 7.40
C TYR A 148 -19.72 0.47 8.22
N GLU A 149 -18.50 0.52 8.74
CA GLU A 149 -17.97 1.72 9.38
C GLU A 149 -17.90 2.89 8.40
N ALA A 150 -18.18 4.08 8.89
CA ALA A 150 -18.11 5.30 8.07
C ALA A 150 -16.67 5.83 8.01
N ASP A 151 -15.79 5.05 7.37
CA ASP A 151 -14.42 5.41 7.02
C ASP A 151 -14.39 5.84 5.56
N LEU A 152 -14.46 7.14 5.32
CA LEU A 152 -14.71 7.71 3.99
C LEU A 152 -13.66 8.77 3.64
N ALA A 153 -13.16 8.73 2.41
CA ALA A 153 -12.34 9.79 1.83
C ALA A 153 -13.05 10.41 0.62
N PHE A 154 -13.17 11.73 0.61
CA PHE A 154 -13.85 12.49 -0.44
C PHE A 154 -12.81 13.31 -1.21
N PHE A 155 -12.81 13.19 -2.52
CA PHE A 155 -11.91 13.90 -3.41
C PHE A 155 -12.70 14.86 -4.29
N SER A 156 -12.22 16.10 -4.46
CA SER A 156 -12.77 17.02 -5.45
C SER A 156 -12.14 16.76 -6.82
N LEU A 157 -12.96 16.81 -7.85
CA LEU A 157 -12.53 16.75 -9.26
C LEU A 157 -12.72 18.09 -9.98
N ASP A 158 -12.78 19.20 -9.22
CA ASP A 158 -13.04 20.54 -9.77
C ASP A 158 -11.78 21.21 -10.38
N GLU A 159 -10.61 20.58 -10.28
CA GLU A 159 -9.38 21.13 -10.83
C GLU A 159 -9.26 20.92 -12.36
N LEU A 160 -8.52 21.82 -13.03
CA LEU A 160 -8.31 21.77 -14.48
C LEU A 160 -7.82 20.41 -14.99
N ARG A 161 -6.98 19.72 -14.23
CA ARG A 161 -6.45 18.37 -14.59
C ARG A 161 -7.53 17.30 -14.72
N PHE A 162 -8.72 17.53 -14.18
CA PHE A 162 -9.88 16.63 -14.29
C PHE A 162 -10.88 17.10 -15.34
N SER A 163 -10.68 18.29 -15.91
CA SER A 163 -11.59 18.87 -16.89
C SER A 163 -11.70 17.99 -18.12
N GLY A 164 -12.93 17.68 -18.52
CA GLY A 164 -13.23 16.83 -19.69
C GLY A 164 -13.10 15.32 -19.40
N ALA A 165 -12.85 14.90 -18.19
CA ALA A 165 -12.86 13.49 -17.82
C ALA A 165 -14.31 12.97 -17.78
N GLU A 166 -14.62 11.94 -18.58
CA GLU A 166 -15.96 11.32 -18.61
C GLU A 166 -16.14 10.32 -17.46
N ASP A 167 -15.05 9.62 -17.07
CA ASP A 167 -15.05 8.66 -15.95
C ASP A 167 -14.33 9.24 -14.73
N PRO A 168 -15.07 9.59 -13.67
CA PRO A 168 -14.51 10.19 -12.47
C PRO A 168 -13.56 9.26 -11.72
N LEU A 169 -13.74 7.94 -11.77
CA LEU A 169 -12.87 6.99 -11.10
C LEU A 169 -11.51 6.90 -11.81
N SER A 170 -11.51 6.79 -13.11
CA SER A 170 -10.27 6.84 -13.90
C SER A 170 -9.55 8.17 -13.74
N ALA A 171 -10.29 9.29 -13.71
CA ALA A 171 -9.72 10.61 -13.47
C ALA A 171 -9.05 10.69 -12.09
N LEU A 172 -9.72 10.21 -11.04
CA LEU A 172 -9.19 10.16 -9.67
C LEU A 172 -7.84 9.44 -9.61
N VAL A 173 -7.73 8.27 -10.23
CA VAL A 173 -6.52 7.45 -10.18
C VAL A 173 -5.46 7.96 -11.14
N LEU A 174 -5.77 8.17 -12.43
CA LEU A 174 -4.79 8.46 -13.47
C LEU A 174 -4.28 9.91 -13.41
N SER A 175 -5.15 10.88 -13.11
CA SER A 175 -4.75 12.28 -12.99
C SER A 175 -4.16 12.62 -11.62
N GLY A 176 -4.24 11.70 -10.66
CA GLY A 176 -3.60 11.79 -9.36
C GLY A 176 -4.26 12.78 -8.40
N ALA A 177 -5.31 12.37 -7.69
CA ALA A 177 -5.85 13.13 -6.58
C ALA A 177 -4.99 12.91 -5.32
N HIS A 178 -4.15 13.87 -5.00
CA HIS A 178 -3.17 13.72 -3.93
C HIS A 178 -3.72 14.03 -2.53
N ARG A 179 -4.79 14.82 -2.42
CA ARG A 179 -5.37 15.20 -1.14
C ARG A 179 -6.87 14.96 -1.13
N ALA A 180 -7.35 14.29 -0.09
CA ALA A 180 -8.77 14.22 0.17
C ALA A 180 -9.29 15.60 0.65
N LYS A 181 -10.43 16.04 0.11
CA LYS A 181 -11.11 17.26 0.53
C LYS A 181 -11.70 17.09 1.92
N HIS A 182 -12.30 15.94 2.16
CA HIS A 182 -12.83 15.57 3.47
C HIS A 182 -12.44 14.12 3.78
N VAL A 183 -12.26 13.82 5.06
CA VAL A 183 -12.04 12.46 5.56
C VAL A 183 -12.89 12.25 6.81
N MET A 184 -13.55 11.11 6.85
CA MET A 184 -14.32 10.64 7.99
C MET A 184 -13.73 9.31 8.49
N VAL A 185 -13.61 9.13 9.80
CA VAL A 185 -13.17 7.90 10.44
C VAL A 185 -14.14 7.58 11.56
N GLY A 186 -14.73 6.39 11.52
CA GLY A 186 -15.76 5.97 12.47
C GLY A 186 -16.91 6.97 12.59
N GLY A 187 -17.31 7.59 11.48
CA GLY A 187 -18.37 8.60 11.43
C GLY A 187 -17.97 10.02 11.90
N ASN A 188 -16.71 10.25 12.28
CA ASN A 188 -16.22 11.54 12.74
C ASN A 188 -15.37 12.22 11.66
N TRP A 189 -15.63 13.51 11.39
CA TRP A 189 -14.82 14.28 10.47
C TRP A 189 -13.44 14.57 11.05
N VAL A 190 -12.39 14.02 10.43
CA VAL A 190 -10.98 14.27 10.77
C VAL A 190 -10.33 15.29 9.84
N VAL A 191 -10.84 15.39 8.59
CA VAL A 191 -10.46 16.42 7.63
C VAL A 191 -11.72 17.09 7.10
N SER A 192 -11.72 18.42 7.01
CA SER A 192 -12.79 19.22 6.42
C SER A 192 -12.19 20.32 5.54
N ASP A 193 -12.59 20.39 4.28
CA ASP A 193 -12.06 21.37 3.31
C ASP A 193 -10.52 21.44 3.30
N TYR A 194 -9.89 20.25 3.22
CA TYR A 194 -8.42 20.07 3.24
C TYR A 194 -7.71 20.43 4.56
N HIS A 195 -8.43 20.74 5.64
CA HIS A 195 -7.88 21.07 6.94
C HIS A 195 -8.08 19.93 7.93
N LEU A 196 -7.04 19.59 8.68
CA LEU A 196 -7.14 18.66 9.81
C LEU A 196 -7.88 19.34 10.97
N ASN A 197 -8.89 18.66 11.50
CA ASN A 197 -9.75 19.23 12.55
C ASN A 197 -9.12 19.17 13.96
N THR A 198 -8.10 18.33 14.14
CA THR A 198 -7.55 18.00 15.48
C THR A 198 -6.09 18.38 15.65
N ILE A 199 -5.40 18.80 14.58
CA ILE A 199 -3.97 19.06 14.58
C ILE A 199 -3.70 20.44 13.95
N ASP A 200 -2.90 21.25 14.64
CA ASP A 200 -2.31 22.47 14.09
C ASP A 200 -1.12 22.09 13.20
N ILE A 201 -1.35 22.12 11.89
CA ILE A 201 -0.35 21.71 10.89
C ILE A 201 0.85 22.67 10.86
N ASP A 202 0.64 23.95 11.02
CA ASP A 202 1.73 24.93 10.98
C ASP A 202 2.66 24.73 12.18
N ARG A 203 2.09 24.51 13.34
CA ARG A 203 2.84 24.17 14.55
C ARG A 203 3.59 22.87 14.39
N LEU A 204 2.93 21.82 13.88
CA LEU A 204 3.55 20.51 13.65
C LEU A 204 4.72 20.61 12.66
N ALA A 205 4.55 21.34 11.56
CA ALA A 205 5.60 21.55 10.56
C ALA A 205 6.82 22.27 11.16
N PHE A 206 6.59 23.29 12.00
CA PHE A 206 7.67 23.97 12.72
C PHE A 206 8.42 23.03 13.66
N ASP A 207 7.70 22.29 14.50
CA ASP A 207 8.28 21.35 15.47
C ASP A 207 9.05 20.22 14.76
N HIS A 208 8.50 19.68 13.66
CA HIS A 208 9.15 18.66 12.84
C HIS A 208 10.45 19.18 12.20
N SER A 209 10.44 20.38 11.61
CA SER A 209 11.63 20.97 11.00
C SER A 209 12.73 21.21 12.03
N SER A 210 12.36 21.65 13.23
CA SER A 210 13.30 21.83 14.35
C SER A 210 13.92 20.51 14.81
N ALA A 211 13.11 19.46 14.94
CA ALA A 211 13.57 18.13 15.31
C ALA A 211 14.50 17.52 14.25
N ALA A 212 14.16 17.68 12.96
CA ALA A 212 14.98 17.21 11.84
C ALA A 212 16.36 17.88 11.84
N SER A 213 16.40 19.21 12.00
CA SER A 213 17.66 19.98 12.10
C SER A 213 18.53 19.50 13.26
N ALA A 214 17.94 19.31 14.45
CA ALA A 214 18.66 18.82 15.62
C ALA A 214 19.17 17.37 15.44
N LEU A 215 18.48 16.54 14.68
CA LEU A 215 18.94 15.18 14.35
C LEU A 215 20.15 15.24 13.41
N LEU A 216 20.10 16.05 12.36
CA LEU A 216 21.18 16.21 11.40
C LEU A 216 22.45 16.77 12.07
N GLU A 217 22.34 17.74 12.95
CA GLU A 217 23.47 18.27 13.73
C GLU A 217 24.17 17.17 14.55
N ARG A 218 23.38 16.28 15.19
CA ARG A 218 23.93 15.14 15.95
C ARG A 218 24.56 14.07 15.09
N SER A 219 24.12 13.90 13.85
CA SER A 219 24.67 12.88 12.94
C SER A 219 26.01 13.29 12.30
N GLN A 220 26.40 14.57 12.41
CA GLN A 220 27.69 15.09 11.90
C GLN A 220 28.85 14.98 12.93
N VAL A 221 28.59 14.43 14.08
CA VAL A 221 29.58 14.11 15.13
C VAL A 221 29.95 12.63 15.07
#